data_e036b31499293b1930bf9f1ff6d96e9d
#
_entry.id   e036b31499293b1930bf9f1ff6d96e9d
#
_cell.length_a   1.000
_cell.length_b   1.000
_cell.length_c   1.000
_cell.angle_alpha   90.00
_cell.angle_beta   90.00
_cell.angle_gamma   90.00
#
_symmetry.space_group_name_H-M   'P 1'
#
loop_
_entity.id
_entity.type
_entity.pdbx_description
1 polymer ?
#
loop_
_entity_poly.entity_id
_entity_poly.type
_entity_poly.pdbx_seq_one_letter_code
_entity_poly.pdbx_strand_id
1 'polypeptide(L)'
;MQTRDYSELAAADQELLAAARAARAHAYIPYSGFPVGAALRTVDGRIFTGCNIENSSYGLTCCAERTAIFTAVAAGVREFVALAVVAGKTDTAPASPCGACRQVLAEFRPSYRVLLGAPAEHGPVVETSVEELLPLAFHMMETAE
;
A
#
# COMPACT_ATOMS: atom_id res chain seq x y z
N MET A 1 5.38 -14.33 -4.83
CA MET A 1 4.86 -13.98 -3.49
C MET A 1 5.57 -14.80 -2.44
N GLN A 2 6.03 -14.18 -1.37
CA GLN A 2 6.86 -14.83 -0.38
C GLN A 2 6.58 -14.25 1.01
N THR A 3 6.41 -15.14 2.01
CA THR A 3 6.31 -14.69 3.41
C THR A 3 7.72 -14.60 4.00
N ARG A 4 8.00 -13.49 4.68
CA ARG A 4 9.30 -13.18 5.25
C ARG A 4 9.18 -12.87 6.73
N ASP A 5 10.22 -13.19 7.49
CA ASP A 5 10.35 -12.66 8.85
C ASP A 5 10.76 -11.18 8.79
N TYR A 6 10.17 -10.38 9.65
CA TYR A 6 10.49 -8.94 9.69
C TYR A 6 11.99 -8.69 9.86
N SER A 7 12.66 -9.51 10.69
CA SER A 7 14.09 -9.36 10.97
C SER A 7 14.98 -9.60 9.74
N GLU A 8 14.48 -10.28 8.73
CA GLU A 8 15.22 -10.58 7.50
C GLU A 8 15.09 -9.47 6.44
N LEU A 9 14.21 -8.50 6.66
CA LEU A 9 14.00 -7.43 5.70
C LEU A 9 15.14 -6.42 5.72
N ALA A 10 15.41 -5.83 4.57
CA ALA A 10 16.33 -4.71 4.47
C ALA A 10 15.83 -3.52 5.32
N ALA A 11 16.74 -2.71 5.81
CA ALA A 11 16.40 -1.56 6.63
C ALA A 11 15.41 -0.61 5.96
N ALA A 12 15.55 -0.41 4.64
CA ALA A 12 14.64 0.44 3.88
C ALA A 12 13.21 -0.10 3.87
N ASP A 13 13.04 -1.42 3.81
CA ASP A 13 11.73 -2.07 3.85
C ASP A 13 11.11 -1.98 5.24
N GLN A 14 11.91 -2.15 6.27
CA GLN A 14 11.45 -1.97 7.65
C GLN A 14 10.98 -0.54 7.91
N GLU A 15 11.72 0.43 7.40
CA GLU A 15 11.35 1.84 7.49
C GLU A 15 10.02 2.12 6.78
N LEU A 16 9.82 1.56 5.60
CA LEU A 16 8.60 1.74 4.84
C LEU A 16 7.40 1.13 5.56
N LEU A 17 7.55 -0.06 6.13
CA LEU A 17 6.51 -0.70 6.94
C LEU A 17 6.20 0.11 8.20
N ALA A 18 7.21 0.68 8.85
CA ALA A 18 7.01 1.52 10.02
C ALA A 18 6.20 2.78 9.66
N ALA A 19 6.48 3.39 8.52
CA ALA A 19 5.73 4.54 8.03
C ALA A 19 4.27 4.18 7.74
N ALA A 20 4.02 3.04 7.11
CA ALA A 20 2.66 2.55 6.87
C ALA A 20 1.92 2.29 8.19
N ARG A 21 2.60 1.68 9.16
CA ARG A 21 2.01 1.40 10.46
C ARG A 21 1.64 2.69 11.19
N ALA A 22 2.50 3.69 11.15
CA ALA A 22 2.24 4.98 11.77
C ALA A 22 1.07 5.72 11.10
N ALA A 23 0.93 5.59 9.78
CA ALA A 23 -0.13 6.26 9.04
C ALA A 23 -1.54 5.83 9.44
N ARG A 24 -1.70 4.64 10.05
CA ARG A 24 -3.00 4.18 10.56
C ARG A 24 -3.61 5.13 11.57
N ALA A 25 -2.79 5.89 12.29
CA ALA A 25 -3.28 6.81 13.32
C ALA A 25 -4.15 7.93 12.76
N HIS A 26 -4.04 8.21 11.48
CA HIS A 26 -4.82 9.27 10.80
C HIS A 26 -6.06 8.72 10.09
N ALA A 27 -6.31 7.42 10.10
CA ALA A 27 -7.45 6.83 9.42
C ALA A 27 -8.77 7.43 9.91
N TYR A 28 -9.63 7.78 8.96
CA TYR A 28 -10.98 8.25 9.26
C TYR A 28 -11.94 7.07 9.08
N ILE A 29 -12.29 6.43 10.19
CA ILE A 29 -12.97 5.13 10.18
C ILE A 29 -14.16 5.06 11.15
N PRO A 30 -15.11 6.03 11.06
CA PRO A 30 -16.22 6.09 12.02
C PRO A 30 -17.19 4.91 11.90
N TYR A 31 -17.18 4.19 10.78
CA TYR A 31 -18.12 3.09 10.53
C TYR A 31 -17.52 1.74 10.87
N SER A 32 -16.32 1.43 10.36
CA SER A 32 -15.73 0.10 10.54
C SER A 32 -14.84 -0.01 11.78
N GLY A 33 -14.20 1.09 12.18
CA GLY A 33 -13.17 1.04 13.22
C GLY A 33 -11.90 0.28 12.77
N PHE A 34 -11.75 -0.03 11.48
CA PHE A 34 -10.64 -0.83 10.95
C PHE A 34 -9.61 0.09 10.26
N PRO A 35 -8.50 0.42 10.94
CA PRO A 35 -7.52 1.35 10.39
C PRO A 35 -6.58 0.65 9.40
N VAL A 36 -6.29 1.33 8.30
CA VAL A 36 -5.28 0.88 7.34
C VAL A 36 -4.33 2.04 7.07
N GLY A 37 -3.05 1.75 7.03
CA GLY A 37 -2.01 2.70 6.64
C GLY A 37 -1.22 2.15 5.47
N ALA A 38 -0.77 3.04 4.61
CA ALA A 38 0.09 2.71 3.49
C ALA A 38 1.22 3.71 3.39
N ALA A 39 2.36 3.26 2.88
CA ALA A 39 3.52 4.10 2.62
C ALA A 39 4.11 3.71 1.28
N LEU A 40 4.35 4.70 0.45
CA LEU A 40 4.83 4.53 -0.92
C LEU A 40 6.20 5.19 -1.04
N ARG A 41 7.21 4.41 -1.45
CA ARG A 41 8.53 4.96 -1.75
C ARG A 41 8.64 5.22 -3.24
N THR A 42 9.04 6.44 -3.58
CA THR A 42 9.21 6.86 -4.97
C THR A 42 10.64 6.62 -5.42
N VAL A 43 10.85 6.66 -6.73
CA VAL A 43 12.18 6.45 -7.32
C VAL A 43 13.18 7.51 -6.84
N ASP A 44 12.71 8.73 -6.56
CA ASP A 44 13.58 9.80 -6.05
C ASP A 44 13.83 9.72 -4.53
N GLY A 45 13.37 8.64 -3.88
CA GLY A 45 13.67 8.37 -2.47
C GLY A 45 12.70 8.95 -1.45
N ARG A 46 11.65 9.64 -1.88
CA ARG A 46 10.64 10.18 -0.96
C ARG A 46 9.65 9.10 -0.54
N ILE A 47 9.07 9.27 0.66
CA ILE A 47 7.99 8.43 1.16
C ILE A 47 6.72 9.26 1.26
N PHE A 48 5.65 8.77 0.65
CA PHE A 48 4.31 9.36 0.76
C PHE A 48 3.41 8.38 1.51
N THR A 49 2.68 8.85 2.50
CA THR A 49 1.81 7.99 3.29
C THR A 49 0.35 8.24 2.95
N GLY A 50 -0.48 7.26 3.28
CA GLY A 50 -1.93 7.34 3.15
C GLY A 50 -2.61 6.50 4.22
N CYS A 51 -3.88 6.78 4.43
CA CYS A 51 -4.73 6.03 5.34
C CYS A 51 -6.10 5.87 4.71
N ASN A 52 -6.91 4.94 5.22
CA ASN A 52 -8.26 4.78 4.72
C ASN A 52 -9.17 5.89 5.26
N ILE A 53 -10.06 6.36 4.38
CA ILE A 53 -10.98 7.45 4.65
C ILE A 53 -12.37 6.99 4.25
N GLU A 54 -13.22 6.77 5.25
CA GLU A 54 -14.57 6.28 5.05
C GLU A 54 -15.54 7.41 4.76
N ASN A 55 -16.67 7.06 4.20
CA ASN A 55 -17.71 8.00 3.82
C ASN A 55 -19.09 7.38 4.08
N SER A 56 -20.08 8.21 4.42
CA SER A 56 -21.47 7.75 4.55
C SER A 56 -21.96 7.07 3.29
N SER A 57 -21.49 7.51 2.13
CA SER A 57 -21.68 6.80 0.87
C SER A 57 -20.50 5.82 0.72
N TYR A 58 -20.73 4.55 1.02
CA TYR A 58 -19.69 3.54 1.07
C TYR A 58 -18.86 3.47 -0.21
N GLY A 59 -19.47 3.66 -1.36
CA GLY A 59 -18.75 3.65 -2.64
C GLY A 59 -17.70 4.73 -2.78
N LEU A 60 -17.76 5.78 -1.96
CA LEU A 60 -16.77 6.86 -1.95
C LEU A 60 -15.63 6.64 -0.95
N THR A 61 -15.71 5.60 -0.13
CA THR A 61 -14.63 5.24 0.78
C THR A 61 -13.35 5.00 -0.01
N CYS A 62 -12.24 5.58 0.44
CA CYS A 62 -10.95 5.45 -0.23
C CYS A 62 -9.98 4.67 0.65
N CYS A 63 -9.37 3.63 0.08
CA CYS A 63 -8.40 2.81 0.78
C CYS A 63 -7.07 3.52 0.93
N ALA A 64 -6.28 3.11 1.93
CA ALA A 64 -4.99 3.72 2.25
C ALA A 64 -4.01 3.70 1.07
N GLU A 65 -3.99 2.61 0.32
CA GLU A 65 -3.10 2.46 -0.83
C GLU A 65 -3.37 3.55 -1.87
N ARG A 66 -4.66 3.82 -2.14
CA ARG A 66 -5.03 4.85 -3.11
C ARG A 66 -4.71 6.25 -2.59
N THR A 67 -4.96 6.54 -1.30
CA THR A 67 -4.61 7.85 -0.76
C THR A 67 -3.11 8.10 -0.80
N ALA A 68 -2.28 7.08 -0.57
CA ALA A 68 -0.83 7.21 -0.68
C ALA A 68 -0.40 7.53 -2.12
N ILE A 69 -0.94 6.81 -3.10
CA ILE A 69 -0.64 7.04 -4.51
C ILE A 69 -1.13 8.42 -4.94
N PHE A 70 -2.35 8.80 -4.56
CA PHE A 70 -2.90 10.10 -4.94
C PHE A 70 -2.07 11.24 -4.36
N THR A 71 -1.56 11.07 -3.14
CA THR A 71 -0.66 12.06 -2.53
C THR A 71 0.63 12.20 -3.34
N ALA A 72 1.24 11.10 -3.75
CA ALA A 72 2.46 11.11 -4.56
C ALA A 72 2.22 11.75 -5.93
N VAL A 73 1.14 11.38 -6.59
CA VAL A 73 0.79 11.92 -7.92
C VAL A 73 0.51 13.43 -7.81
N ALA A 74 -0.20 13.85 -6.77
CA ALA A 74 -0.47 15.28 -6.53
C ALA A 74 0.82 16.06 -6.29
N ALA A 75 1.87 15.42 -5.78
CA ALA A 75 3.19 16.02 -5.61
C ALA A 75 4.07 15.92 -6.88
N GLY A 76 3.53 15.40 -7.98
CA GLY A 76 4.23 15.32 -9.26
C GLY A 76 5.03 14.04 -9.48
N VAL A 77 4.85 13.01 -8.65
CA VAL A 77 5.64 11.77 -8.74
C VAL A 77 4.77 10.63 -9.20
N ARG A 78 5.26 9.88 -10.21
CA ARG A 78 4.51 8.79 -10.85
C ARG A 78 5.30 7.49 -10.96
N GLU A 79 6.52 7.45 -10.46
CA GLU A 79 7.37 6.26 -10.53
C GLU A 79 7.70 5.79 -9.12
N PHE A 80 7.40 4.51 -8.84
CA PHE A 80 7.43 3.97 -7.50
C PHE A 80 8.36 2.78 -7.40
N VAL A 81 8.96 2.59 -6.23
CA VAL A 81 9.88 1.50 -5.93
C VAL A 81 9.18 0.42 -5.12
N ALA A 82 8.41 0.81 -4.12
CA ALA A 82 7.73 -0.13 -3.23
C ALA A 82 6.56 0.54 -2.52
N LEU A 83 5.55 -0.27 -2.23
CA LEU A 83 4.41 0.12 -1.40
C LEU A 83 4.34 -0.82 -0.21
N ALA A 84 4.19 -0.27 0.99
CA ALA A 84 3.91 -1.04 2.20
C ALA A 84 2.49 -0.76 2.67
N VAL A 85 1.81 -1.79 3.14
CA VAL A 85 0.45 -1.70 3.68
C VAL A 85 0.39 -2.42 5.01
N VAL A 86 -0.20 -1.76 6.03
CA VAL A 86 -0.46 -2.37 7.33
C VAL A 86 -1.93 -2.13 7.67
N ALA A 87 -2.69 -3.20 7.86
CA ALA A 87 -4.13 -3.14 8.06
C ALA A 87 -4.53 -3.77 9.39
N GLY A 88 -5.45 -3.10 10.12
CA GLY A 88 -6.01 -3.61 11.36
C GLY A 88 -5.27 -3.17 12.60
N LYS A 89 -5.76 -3.59 13.75
CA LYS A 89 -5.22 -3.22 15.07
C LYS A 89 -4.52 -4.38 15.76
N THR A 90 -5.11 -5.55 15.72
CA THR A 90 -4.71 -6.70 16.55
C THR A 90 -4.54 -8.00 15.77
N ASP A 91 -4.95 -8.06 14.53
CA ASP A 91 -4.78 -9.25 13.71
C ASP A 91 -3.30 -9.55 13.48
N THR A 92 -2.98 -10.83 13.44
CA THR A 92 -1.60 -11.26 13.22
C THR A 92 -1.27 -11.46 11.75
N ALA A 93 -2.28 -11.52 10.90
CA ALA A 93 -2.10 -11.79 9.47
C ALA A 93 -2.05 -10.49 8.66
N PRO A 94 -1.16 -10.40 7.67
CA PRO A 94 -1.19 -9.31 6.71
C PRO A 94 -2.46 -9.36 5.86
N ALA A 95 -2.98 -8.18 5.50
CA ALA A 95 -4.13 -8.07 4.61
C ALA A 95 -3.67 -7.62 3.23
N SER A 96 -4.27 -8.19 2.18
CA SER A 96 -3.91 -7.82 0.81
C SER A 96 -4.82 -6.69 0.29
N PRO A 97 -4.35 -5.90 -0.69
CA PRO A 97 -5.15 -4.83 -1.28
C PRO A 97 -6.41 -5.35 -1.97
N CYS A 98 -7.49 -4.59 -1.88
CA CYS A 98 -8.72 -4.93 -2.59
C CYS A 98 -8.53 -4.79 -4.11
N GLY A 99 -9.50 -5.30 -4.88
CA GLY A 99 -9.42 -5.26 -6.34
C GLY A 99 -9.31 -3.86 -6.93
N ALA A 100 -10.07 -2.90 -6.38
CA ALA A 100 -9.99 -1.50 -6.82
C ALA A 100 -8.60 -0.92 -6.60
N CYS A 101 -7.98 -1.20 -5.45
CA CYS A 101 -6.62 -0.77 -5.18
C CYS A 101 -5.62 -1.41 -6.14
N ARG A 102 -5.76 -2.70 -6.41
CA ARG A 102 -4.87 -3.39 -7.36
C ARG A 102 -4.92 -2.76 -8.74
N GLN A 103 -6.10 -2.38 -9.20
CA GLN A 103 -6.25 -1.69 -10.49
C GLN A 103 -5.55 -0.32 -10.48
N VAL A 104 -5.70 0.44 -9.41
CA VAL A 104 -5.02 1.74 -9.28
C VAL A 104 -3.50 1.54 -9.22
N LEU A 105 -3.03 0.54 -8.46
CA LEU A 105 -1.59 0.24 -8.40
C LEU A 105 -1.03 -0.11 -9.78
N ALA A 106 -1.79 -0.88 -10.57
CA ALA A 106 -1.37 -1.34 -11.88
C ALA A 106 -1.30 -0.24 -12.94
N GLU A 107 -1.94 0.90 -12.71
CA GLU A 107 -1.87 2.03 -13.64
C GLU A 107 -0.44 2.57 -13.77
N PHE A 108 0.34 2.49 -12.71
CA PHE A 108 1.67 3.08 -12.65
C PHE A 108 2.72 2.00 -12.94
N ARG A 109 3.48 2.19 -14.00
CA ARG A 109 4.49 1.25 -14.47
C ARG A 109 5.88 1.87 -14.46
N PRO A 110 6.94 1.07 -14.35
CA PRO A 110 6.92 -0.40 -14.28
C PRO A 110 6.36 -0.91 -12.95
N SER A 111 6.12 -2.23 -12.90
CA SER A 111 5.66 -2.91 -11.68
C SER A 111 6.62 -2.67 -10.53
N TYR A 112 6.10 -2.60 -9.33
CA TYR A 112 6.89 -2.34 -8.13
C TYR A 112 6.49 -3.32 -7.01
N ARG A 113 7.35 -3.39 -6.00
CA ARG A 113 7.20 -4.32 -4.90
C ARG A 113 6.08 -3.87 -3.97
N VAL A 114 5.40 -4.84 -3.36
CA VAL A 114 4.37 -4.60 -2.36
C VAL A 114 4.71 -5.41 -1.11
N LEU A 115 4.74 -4.75 0.03
CA LEU A 115 5.01 -5.35 1.33
C LEU A 115 3.74 -5.27 2.17
N LEU A 116 3.19 -6.42 2.53
CA LEU A 116 1.98 -6.51 3.33
C LEU A 116 2.40 -6.88 4.75
N GLY A 117 2.33 -5.92 5.65
CA GLY A 117 2.74 -6.10 7.03
C GLY A 117 1.58 -6.44 7.95
N ALA A 118 1.85 -7.22 8.97
CA ALA A 118 0.89 -7.47 10.05
C ALA A 118 0.76 -6.24 10.94
N PRO A 119 -0.36 -6.10 11.67
CA PRO A 119 -0.51 -5.03 12.66
C PRO A 119 0.58 -5.03 13.73
N ALA A 120 1.02 -6.20 14.14
CA ALA A 120 2.13 -6.34 15.09
C ALA A 120 3.44 -5.85 14.47
N GLU A 121 4.21 -5.08 15.22
CA GLU A 121 5.38 -4.37 14.71
C GLU A 121 6.41 -5.30 14.06
N HIS A 122 6.64 -6.48 14.62
CA HIS A 122 7.60 -7.44 14.08
C HIS A 122 6.93 -8.72 13.57
N GLY A 123 5.64 -8.62 13.22
CA GLY A 123 4.90 -9.76 12.67
C GLY A 123 5.35 -10.11 11.25
N PRO A 124 4.79 -11.21 10.71
CA PRO A 124 5.17 -11.66 9.37
C PRO A 124 4.82 -10.63 8.30
N VAL A 125 5.61 -10.65 7.22
CA VAL A 125 5.44 -9.76 6.08
C VAL A 125 5.32 -10.60 4.82
N VAL A 126 4.32 -10.30 4.00
CA VAL A 126 4.21 -10.91 2.67
C VAL A 126 4.81 -9.94 1.66
N GLU A 127 5.82 -10.40 0.96
CA GLU A 127 6.41 -9.65 -0.15
C GLU A 127 5.84 -10.16 -1.47
N THR A 128 5.32 -9.26 -2.28
CA THR A 128 4.75 -9.54 -3.58
C THR A 128 5.05 -8.37 -4.54
N SER A 129 4.39 -8.34 -5.68
CA SER A 129 4.51 -7.25 -6.63
C SER A 129 3.13 -6.87 -7.16
N VAL A 130 3.01 -5.70 -7.77
CA VAL A 130 1.77 -5.27 -8.41
C VAL A 130 1.38 -6.27 -9.51
N GLU A 131 2.36 -6.74 -10.28
CA GLU A 131 2.11 -7.70 -11.36
C GLU A 131 1.56 -9.03 -10.83
N GLU A 132 2.08 -9.53 -9.71
CA GLU A 132 1.56 -10.74 -9.09
C GLU A 132 0.14 -10.56 -8.52
N LEU A 133 -0.16 -9.35 -8.02
CA LEU A 133 -1.46 -9.05 -7.43
C LEU A 133 -2.57 -8.86 -8.46
N LEU A 134 -2.22 -8.50 -9.69
CA LEU A 134 -3.20 -8.30 -10.77
C LEU A 134 -2.64 -8.82 -12.09
N PRO A 135 -2.62 -10.15 -12.26
CA PRO A 135 -2.21 -10.74 -13.54
C PRO A 135 -3.16 -10.30 -14.67
N LEU A 136 -2.60 -10.11 -15.85
CA LEU A 136 -3.38 -9.69 -17.02
C LEU A 136 -4.18 -8.42 -16.77
N ALA A 137 -3.59 -7.45 -16.09
CA ALA A 137 -4.25 -6.20 -15.73
C ALA A 137 -4.72 -5.45 -16.97
N PHE A 138 -5.88 -4.83 -16.88
CA PHE A 138 -6.40 -3.98 -17.94
C PHE A 138 -5.64 -2.65 -17.98
N HIS A 139 -5.19 -2.24 -19.16
CA HIS A 139 -4.59 -0.94 -19.41
C HIS A 139 -5.24 -0.32 -20.66
N MET A 140 -5.69 0.92 -20.53
CA MET A 140 -6.25 1.63 -21.67
C MET A 140 -5.20 2.13 -22.64
N MET A 141 -4.06 2.53 -22.10
CA MET A 141 -2.93 2.96 -22.93
C MET A 141 -1.88 1.87 -22.94
N GLU A 142 -1.56 1.39 -24.14
CA GLU A 142 -0.31 0.70 -24.32
C GLU A 142 0.75 1.78 -24.47
N THR A 143 1.56 1.92 -23.43
CA THR A 143 2.70 2.81 -23.56
C THR A 143 3.65 2.18 -24.55
N ALA A 144 3.95 2.93 -25.56
CA ALA A 144 4.95 2.53 -26.56
C ALA A 144 6.30 2.48 -25.90
N GLU A 145 6.58 2.00 -24.99
CA GLU A 145 7.75 1.94 -24.30
C GLU A 145 8.53 2.92 -23.95
#